data_3faff37474a20e84e6d76385a5bc33f1
#
_entry.id   3faff37474a20e84e6d76385a5bc33f1
#
_cell.length_a   1.000
_cell.length_b   1.000
_cell.length_c   1.000
_cell.angle_alpha   90.00
_cell.angle_beta   90.00
_cell.angle_gamma   90.00
#
_symmetry.space_group_name_H-M   'P 1'
#
loop_
_entity.id
_entity.type
_entity.pdbx_description
1 polymer ?
#
loop_
_entity_poly.entity_id
_entity_poly.type
_entity_poly.pdbx_seq_one_letter_code
_entity_poly.pdbx_strand_id
1 'polypeptide(L)'
;CVSHEFKKNVLEKYEDNSFFDMKIDTKFNHKGNLRYGEYFIKGKKDKEILISTYLCHPSMANNELSGPIVTMSLIDYFKKKKINYGLRFVIIPETIGAISYIHKNLKKLTRNVFCGFNITCVGDSRNYTFIKSKYENSPSDYSIEDVLKNKKLKYTKLNFLKRGSDERQYNSVGVNLGITTFSRSKFDEFPEYHTSLDNFDFVSIKSLTQSFNVIKDSIELIQSRIYPKTQIVCEPFLTKRNFYPEINIKGRKFKDKTKLILDFLQYSDGNFDLKKISKKIKCKYSETKDIYKYLLKIKLVS
;
A
#
# COMPACT_ATOMS: atom_id res chain seq x y z
N CYS A 1 -2.17 -27.67 -12.73
CA CYS A 1 -0.70 -27.65 -12.87
C CYS A 1 -0.17 -29.05 -12.61
N VAL A 2 0.87 -29.43 -13.32
CA VAL A 2 1.58 -30.71 -13.15
C VAL A 2 2.78 -30.45 -12.23
N SER A 3 3.00 -31.27 -11.20
CA SER A 3 4.14 -31.11 -10.31
C SER A 3 5.47 -31.37 -11.05
N HIS A 4 6.56 -30.77 -10.57
CA HIS A 4 7.90 -31.05 -11.07
C HIS A 4 8.26 -32.53 -10.88
N GLU A 5 7.83 -33.11 -9.80
CA GLU A 5 8.03 -34.54 -9.54
C GLU A 5 7.27 -35.39 -10.54
N PHE A 6 6.01 -35.08 -10.86
CA PHE A 6 5.24 -35.78 -11.90
C PHE A 6 5.92 -35.63 -13.26
N LYS A 7 6.37 -34.42 -13.62
CA LYS A 7 7.12 -34.15 -14.86
C LYS A 7 8.33 -35.08 -14.94
N LYS A 8 9.20 -35.10 -13.93
CA LYS A 8 10.42 -35.91 -13.87
C LYS A 8 10.14 -37.39 -13.87
N ASN A 9 9.16 -37.83 -13.10
CA ASN A 9 8.91 -39.29 -12.89
C ASN A 9 8.04 -39.89 -13.98
N VAL A 10 7.24 -39.11 -14.66
CA VAL A 10 6.27 -39.59 -15.67
C VAL A 10 6.62 -39.04 -17.05
N LEU A 11 6.51 -37.69 -17.25
CA LEU A 11 6.60 -37.11 -18.60
C LEU A 11 7.98 -37.28 -19.26
N GLU A 12 9.08 -37.17 -18.49
CA GLU A 12 10.42 -37.29 -19.02
C GLU A 12 10.80 -38.76 -19.40
N LYS A 13 9.93 -39.71 -19.11
CA LYS A 13 10.10 -41.13 -19.50
C LYS A 13 9.50 -41.48 -20.85
N TYR A 14 8.74 -40.54 -21.45
CA TYR A 14 8.11 -40.71 -22.74
C TYR A 14 8.93 -40.03 -23.83
N GLU A 15 8.82 -40.52 -25.05
CA GLU A 15 9.44 -39.94 -26.21
C GLU A 15 8.88 -38.54 -26.54
N ASP A 16 9.66 -37.66 -27.16
CA ASP A 16 9.26 -36.27 -27.48
C ASP A 16 7.99 -36.17 -28.34
N ASN A 17 7.63 -37.22 -29.06
CA ASN A 17 6.40 -37.30 -29.89
C ASN A 17 5.20 -37.96 -29.19
N SER A 18 5.29 -38.22 -27.88
CA SER A 18 4.17 -38.80 -27.15
C SER A 18 3.02 -37.82 -26.98
N PHE A 19 1.80 -38.29 -27.19
CA PHE A 19 0.58 -37.51 -26.95
C PHE A 19 -0.01 -37.91 -25.60
N PHE A 20 -0.56 -36.92 -24.91
CA PHE A 20 -1.21 -37.10 -23.59
C PHE A 20 -2.63 -36.56 -23.65
N ASP A 21 -3.61 -37.36 -23.27
CA ASP A 21 -4.97 -36.91 -23.06
C ASP A 21 -5.11 -36.32 -21.65
N MET A 22 -5.55 -35.06 -21.57
CA MET A 22 -5.84 -34.40 -20.31
C MET A 22 -7.35 -34.22 -20.14
N LYS A 23 -7.93 -34.84 -19.11
CA LYS A 23 -9.33 -34.64 -18.75
C LYS A 23 -9.42 -33.80 -17.47
N ILE A 24 -10.16 -32.69 -17.54
CA ILE A 24 -10.44 -31.84 -16.39
C ILE A 24 -11.93 -31.89 -16.10
N ASP A 25 -12.28 -32.57 -14.99
CA ASP A 25 -13.67 -32.63 -14.52
C ASP A 25 -13.97 -31.38 -13.69
N THR A 26 -14.90 -30.54 -14.16
CA THR A 26 -15.32 -29.32 -13.49
C THR A 26 -16.81 -29.35 -13.20
N LYS A 27 -17.21 -28.73 -12.09
CA LYS A 27 -18.61 -28.55 -11.75
C LYS A 27 -18.89 -27.13 -11.34
N PHE A 28 -19.88 -26.50 -11.98
CA PHE A 28 -20.36 -25.18 -11.58
C PHE A 28 -21.38 -25.32 -10.46
N ASN A 29 -21.09 -24.74 -9.29
CA ASN A 29 -21.98 -24.76 -8.15
C ASN A 29 -22.64 -23.39 -7.93
N HIS A 30 -23.89 -23.24 -8.34
CA HIS A 30 -24.66 -21.99 -8.18
C HIS A 30 -24.95 -21.62 -6.71
N LYS A 31 -24.77 -22.55 -5.76
CA LYS A 31 -24.91 -22.31 -4.31
C LYS A 31 -23.58 -22.02 -3.62
N GLY A 32 -22.50 -21.92 -4.39
CA GLY A 32 -21.18 -21.59 -3.89
C GLY A 32 -21.12 -20.17 -3.32
N ASN A 33 -20.22 -19.95 -2.36
CA ASN A 33 -20.00 -18.65 -1.74
C ASN A 33 -18.55 -18.24 -1.87
N LEU A 34 -18.31 -16.98 -2.28
CA LEU A 34 -17.01 -16.35 -2.16
C LEU A 34 -16.81 -15.89 -0.71
N ARG A 35 -15.76 -16.41 -0.05
CA ARG A 35 -15.45 -16.07 1.34
C ARG A 35 -14.23 -15.18 1.40
N TYR A 36 -14.22 -14.23 2.36
CA TYR A 36 -13.06 -13.41 2.68
C TYR A 36 -12.99 -13.19 4.20
N GLY A 37 -11.80 -12.91 4.70
CA GLY A 37 -11.56 -12.50 6.08
C GLY A 37 -11.35 -10.98 6.15
N GLU A 38 -12.01 -10.32 7.11
CA GLU A 38 -11.77 -8.90 7.40
C GLU A 38 -11.56 -8.70 8.90
N TYR A 39 -10.54 -7.91 9.26
CA TYR A 39 -10.31 -7.48 10.63
C TYR A 39 -10.04 -5.98 10.65
N PHE A 40 -10.68 -5.25 11.57
CA PHE A 40 -10.57 -3.80 11.66
C PHE A 40 -10.14 -3.35 13.05
N ILE A 41 -9.05 -2.57 13.10
CA ILE A 41 -8.59 -1.89 14.30
C ILE A 41 -8.91 -0.41 14.16
N LYS A 42 -9.78 0.10 15.04
CA LYS A 42 -10.19 1.51 15.02
C LYS A 42 -9.04 2.43 15.42
N GLY A 43 -8.78 3.46 14.63
CA GLY A 43 -7.87 4.56 14.96
C GLY A 43 -8.57 5.73 15.64
N LYS A 44 -7.79 6.72 16.05
CA LYS A 44 -8.32 8.01 16.59
C LYS A 44 -8.93 8.89 15.50
N LYS A 45 -8.49 8.74 14.26
CA LYS A 45 -8.95 9.48 13.08
C LYS A 45 -9.84 8.60 12.22
N ASP A 46 -10.71 9.21 11.42
CA ASP A 46 -11.65 8.50 10.53
C ASP A 46 -11.00 7.91 9.27
N LYS A 47 -9.70 8.16 9.08
CA LYS A 47 -8.96 7.61 7.95
C LYS A 47 -8.36 6.25 8.27
N GLU A 48 -8.27 5.41 7.24
CA GLU A 48 -7.85 4.01 7.33
C GLU A 48 -6.69 3.71 6.39
N ILE A 49 -5.80 2.83 6.83
CA ILE A 49 -4.79 2.17 5.99
C ILE A 49 -5.33 0.78 5.66
N LEU A 50 -5.43 0.44 4.37
CA LEU A 50 -5.84 -0.88 3.93
C LEU A 50 -4.62 -1.80 3.81
N ILE A 51 -4.68 -2.98 4.41
CA ILE A 51 -3.69 -4.05 4.25
C ILE A 51 -4.42 -5.23 3.63
N SER A 52 -4.11 -5.54 2.39
CA SER A 52 -4.74 -6.63 1.65
C SER A 52 -3.72 -7.71 1.32
N THR A 53 -4.17 -8.93 1.34
CA THR A 53 -3.44 -10.10 0.83
C THR A 53 -4.44 -11.11 0.30
N TYR A 54 -3.99 -12.00 -0.55
CA TYR A 54 -4.88 -13.02 -1.10
C TYR A 54 -4.56 -14.42 -0.57
N LEU A 55 -5.55 -15.29 -0.70
CA LEU A 55 -5.48 -16.71 -0.38
C LEU A 55 -6.45 -17.46 -1.32
N CYS A 56 -5.94 -18.06 -2.38
CA CYS A 56 -6.77 -18.72 -3.40
C CYS A 56 -6.11 -19.89 -4.14
N HIS A 57 -4.81 -19.84 -4.46
CA HIS A 57 -4.13 -20.93 -5.16
C HIS A 57 -3.72 -22.01 -4.16
N PRO A 58 -4.10 -23.29 -4.38
CA PRO A 58 -3.72 -24.34 -3.47
C PRO A 58 -2.21 -24.68 -3.56
N SER A 59 -1.65 -25.12 -2.45
CA SER A 59 -0.31 -25.74 -2.37
C SER A 59 0.86 -24.84 -2.77
N MET A 60 0.78 -23.52 -2.51
CA MET A 60 1.88 -22.57 -2.76
C MET A 60 2.28 -21.88 -1.46
N ALA A 61 3.56 -21.94 -1.11
CA ALA A 61 4.06 -21.42 0.16
C ALA A 61 4.36 -19.91 0.10
N ASN A 62 5.14 -19.47 -0.88
CA ASN A 62 5.50 -18.04 -1.01
C ASN A 62 4.36 -17.22 -1.62
N ASN A 63 3.76 -17.70 -2.69
CA ASN A 63 2.69 -16.98 -3.37
C ASN A 63 1.46 -16.79 -2.46
N GLU A 64 1.00 -17.85 -1.80
CA GLU A 64 -0.30 -17.87 -1.11
C GLU A 64 -0.22 -17.72 0.41
N LEU A 65 0.72 -18.42 1.07
CA LEU A 65 0.74 -18.46 2.53
C LEU A 65 1.55 -17.34 3.16
N SER A 66 2.58 -16.85 2.47
CA SER A 66 3.50 -15.87 3.04
C SER A 66 2.81 -14.52 3.38
N GLY A 67 1.97 -14.01 2.48
CA GLY A 67 1.20 -12.80 2.67
C GLY A 67 0.23 -12.86 3.85
N PRO A 68 -0.66 -13.87 3.92
CA PRO A 68 -1.56 -14.09 5.06
C PRO A 68 -0.83 -14.23 6.40
N ILE A 69 0.28 -14.96 6.46
CA ILE A 69 1.08 -15.14 7.71
C ILE A 69 1.62 -13.79 8.20
N VAL A 70 2.21 -13.00 7.31
CA VAL A 70 2.69 -11.65 7.63
C VAL A 70 1.52 -10.75 8.06
N THR A 71 0.39 -10.82 7.36
CA THR A 71 -0.81 -10.03 7.68
C THR A 71 -1.39 -10.38 9.05
N MET A 72 -1.49 -11.67 9.40
CA MET A 72 -1.95 -12.11 10.72
C MET A 72 -0.99 -11.66 11.82
N SER A 73 0.31 -11.72 11.58
CA SER A 73 1.33 -11.21 12.51
C SER A 73 1.21 -9.69 12.71
N LEU A 74 0.88 -8.92 11.68
CA LEU A 74 0.59 -7.49 11.80
C LEU A 74 -0.67 -7.23 12.62
N ILE A 75 -1.74 -8.00 12.43
CA ILE A 75 -2.95 -7.92 13.24
C ILE A 75 -2.60 -8.14 14.72
N ASP A 76 -1.87 -9.21 15.03
CA ASP A 76 -1.48 -9.53 16.41
C ASP A 76 -0.65 -8.43 17.06
N TYR A 77 0.26 -7.83 16.30
CA TYR A 77 1.09 -6.71 16.75
C TYR A 77 0.28 -5.44 17.01
N PHE A 78 -0.62 -5.06 16.11
CA PHE A 78 -1.33 -3.78 16.19
C PHE A 78 -2.60 -3.81 17.04
N LYS A 79 -3.26 -4.98 17.24
CA LYS A 79 -4.52 -5.07 18.00
C LYS A 79 -4.43 -4.55 19.43
N LYS A 80 -3.23 -4.53 20.02
CA LYS A 80 -2.97 -4.05 21.38
C LYS A 80 -2.47 -2.60 21.42
N LYS A 81 -2.32 -1.92 20.28
CA LYS A 81 -1.75 -0.57 20.21
C LYS A 81 -2.81 0.51 20.03
N LYS A 82 -2.55 1.66 20.61
CA LYS A 82 -3.31 2.89 20.30
C LYS A 82 -2.73 3.49 19.02
N ILE A 83 -3.56 3.60 17.97
CA ILE A 83 -3.17 4.04 16.64
C ILE A 83 -3.94 5.31 16.23
N ASN A 84 -3.35 6.11 15.33
CA ASN A 84 -3.95 7.33 14.83
C ASN A 84 -4.94 7.04 13.68
N TYR A 85 -4.50 6.28 12.68
CA TYR A 85 -5.30 5.88 11.52
C TYR A 85 -5.78 4.44 11.71
N GLY A 86 -7.05 4.15 11.39
CA GLY A 86 -7.56 2.79 11.46
C GLY A 86 -6.76 1.84 10.56
N LEU A 87 -6.69 0.57 10.93
CA LEU A 87 -6.08 -0.48 10.13
C LEU A 87 -7.16 -1.46 9.71
N ARG A 88 -7.34 -1.61 8.40
CA ARG A 88 -8.26 -2.58 7.80
C ARG A 88 -7.46 -3.67 7.12
N PHE A 89 -7.54 -4.87 7.64
CA PHE A 89 -6.90 -6.06 7.11
C PHE A 89 -7.93 -6.89 6.34
N VAL A 90 -7.55 -7.33 5.13
CA VAL A 90 -8.42 -8.11 4.25
C VAL A 90 -7.64 -9.26 3.66
N ILE A 91 -8.16 -10.49 3.81
CA ILE A 91 -7.64 -11.71 3.21
C ILE A 91 -8.73 -12.23 2.27
N ILE A 92 -8.48 -12.24 0.99
CA ILE A 92 -9.49 -12.49 -0.06
C ILE A 92 -8.95 -13.39 -1.16
N PRO A 93 -9.79 -14.06 -1.94
CA PRO A 93 -9.36 -14.63 -3.21
C PRO A 93 -8.88 -13.54 -4.16
N GLU A 94 -7.76 -13.75 -4.84
CA GLU A 94 -7.18 -12.77 -5.75
C GLU A 94 -8.17 -12.36 -6.87
N THR A 95 -8.07 -11.15 -7.34
CA THR A 95 -8.84 -10.58 -8.46
C THR A 95 -10.35 -10.56 -8.20
N ILE A 96 -11.03 -11.70 -8.24
CA ILE A 96 -12.48 -11.83 -8.06
C ILE A 96 -12.90 -11.37 -6.65
N GLY A 97 -12.13 -11.75 -5.64
CA GLY A 97 -12.36 -11.31 -4.26
C GLY A 97 -12.19 -9.81 -4.10
N ALA A 98 -11.10 -9.24 -4.64
CA ALA A 98 -10.88 -7.81 -4.59
C ALA A 98 -11.99 -7.02 -5.31
N ILE A 99 -12.41 -7.44 -6.51
CA ILE A 99 -13.51 -6.83 -7.25
C ILE A 99 -14.81 -6.86 -6.44
N SER A 100 -15.16 -8.03 -5.91
CA SER A 100 -16.39 -8.22 -5.13
C SER A 100 -16.37 -7.42 -3.83
N TYR A 101 -15.22 -7.38 -3.14
CA TYR A 101 -15.04 -6.61 -1.92
C TYR A 101 -15.15 -5.10 -2.18
N ILE A 102 -14.50 -4.60 -3.23
CA ILE A 102 -14.58 -3.20 -3.66
C ILE A 102 -16.02 -2.86 -4.02
N HIS A 103 -16.68 -3.65 -4.86
CA HIS A 103 -18.08 -3.40 -5.26
C HIS A 103 -19.00 -3.24 -4.05
N LYS A 104 -18.91 -4.16 -3.10
CA LYS A 104 -19.73 -4.13 -1.87
C LYS A 104 -19.42 -2.96 -0.94
N ASN A 105 -18.17 -2.50 -0.91
CA ASN A 105 -17.68 -1.53 0.07
C ASN A 105 -17.21 -0.20 -0.57
N LEU A 106 -17.45 0.06 -1.84
CA LEU A 106 -16.86 1.16 -2.61
C LEU A 106 -16.96 2.51 -1.89
N LYS A 107 -18.17 2.91 -1.48
CA LYS A 107 -18.41 4.20 -0.79
C LYS A 107 -17.61 4.32 0.52
N LYS A 108 -17.50 3.24 1.28
CA LYS A 108 -16.76 3.21 2.54
C LYS A 108 -15.25 3.29 2.28
N LEU A 109 -14.75 2.49 1.34
CA LEU A 109 -13.33 2.43 1.01
C LEU A 109 -12.83 3.77 0.44
N THR A 110 -13.49 4.33 -0.55
CA THR A 110 -13.09 5.60 -1.18
C THR A 110 -13.16 6.78 -0.21
N ARG A 111 -14.07 6.75 0.77
CA ARG A 111 -14.18 7.79 1.80
C ARG A 111 -13.08 7.66 2.86
N ASN A 112 -12.79 6.45 3.33
CA ASN A 112 -12.00 6.24 4.53
C ASN A 112 -10.55 5.84 4.24
N VAL A 113 -10.30 4.98 3.24
CA VAL A 113 -8.94 4.53 2.89
C VAL A 113 -8.20 5.66 2.19
N PHE A 114 -7.01 6.00 2.68
CA PHE A 114 -6.16 7.03 2.06
C PHE A 114 -4.83 6.48 1.55
N CYS A 115 -4.45 5.27 1.96
CA CYS A 115 -3.30 4.51 1.46
C CYS A 115 -3.38 3.06 1.91
N GLY A 116 -2.48 2.22 1.45
CA GLY A 116 -2.39 0.86 1.94
C GLY A 116 -1.35 0.02 1.25
N PHE A 117 -1.34 -1.26 1.60
CA PHE A 117 -0.40 -2.24 1.10
C PHE A 117 -1.13 -3.47 0.59
N ASN A 118 -0.74 -3.96 -0.57
CA ASN A 118 -1.02 -5.31 -1.04
C ASN A 118 0.22 -6.15 -0.76
N ILE A 119 0.09 -7.23 0.01
CA ILE A 119 1.20 -8.04 0.50
C ILE A 119 1.15 -9.42 -0.17
N THR A 120 2.16 -9.76 -0.94
CA THR A 120 2.25 -11.04 -1.65
C THR A 120 3.70 -11.47 -1.86
N CYS A 121 3.97 -12.76 -1.96
CA CYS A 121 5.31 -13.32 -2.25
C CYS A 121 6.39 -12.73 -1.33
N VAL A 122 6.18 -12.82 -0.01
CA VAL A 122 7.03 -12.16 1.00
C VAL A 122 7.89 -13.10 1.83
N GLY A 123 7.96 -14.38 1.47
CA GLY A 123 8.63 -15.44 2.24
C GLY A 123 10.02 -15.84 1.74
N ASP A 124 10.40 -15.49 0.52
CA ASP A 124 11.74 -15.81 -0.05
C ASP A 124 12.82 -14.84 0.43
N SER A 125 14.10 -15.14 0.13
CA SER A 125 15.25 -14.38 0.63
C SER A 125 15.96 -13.51 -0.42
N ARG A 126 15.44 -13.43 -1.66
CA ARG A 126 16.20 -12.89 -2.81
C ARG A 126 16.29 -11.36 -2.81
N ASN A 127 15.16 -10.66 -2.65
CA ASN A 127 15.14 -9.20 -2.81
C ASN A 127 14.07 -8.56 -1.90
N TYR A 128 13.93 -7.25 -2.01
CA TYR A 128 12.75 -6.50 -1.59
C TYR A 128 12.24 -5.73 -2.79
N THR A 129 10.98 -5.91 -3.13
CA THR A 129 10.38 -5.26 -4.30
C THR A 129 9.11 -4.55 -3.87
N PHE A 130 8.87 -3.36 -4.40
CA PHE A 130 7.57 -2.72 -4.27
C PHE A 130 7.12 -2.07 -5.59
N ILE A 131 5.84 -2.20 -5.87
CA ILE A 131 5.18 -1.54 -7.00
C ILE A 131 4.40 -0.37 -6.44
N LYS A 132 4.70 0.82 -6.94
CA LYS A 132 4.04 2.05 -6.50
C LYS A 132 2.56 2.08 -6.84
N SER A 133 1.80 2.85 -6.08
CA SER A 133 0.42 3.21 -6.40
C SER A 133 0.35 3.94 -7.76
N LYS A 134 -0.85 4.02 -8.33
CA LYS A 134 -1.06 4.55 -9.70
C LYS A 134 -0.48 5.94 -9.93
N TYR A 135 -0.62 6.84 -8.97
CA TYR A 135 -0.14 8.23 -9.10
C TYR A 135 1.20 8.47 -8.38
N GLU A 136 1.82 7.44 -7.85
CA GLU A 136 3.13 7.46 -7.18
C GLU A 136 3.26 8.49 -6.04
N ASN A 137 2.14 8.87 -5.45
CA ASN A 137 2.07 9.89 -4.40
C ASN A 137 1.39 9.43 -3.11
N SER A 138 1.14 8.13 -2.98
CA SER A 138 0.52 7.57 -1.78
C SER A 138 1.47 7.60 -0.58
N PRO A 139 0.95 7.80 0.65
CA PRO A 139 1.71 7.61 1.89
C PRO A 139 2.41 6.25 1.97
N SER A 140 1.82 5.18 1.45
CA SER A 140 2.44 3.86 1.40
C SER A 140 3.66 3.81 0.48
N ASP A 141 3.64 4.51 -0.69
CA ASP A 141 4.76 4.52 -1.63
C ASP A 141 6.05 5.04 -0.99
N TYR A 142 5.96 6.18 -0.29
CA TYR A 142 7.17 6.77 0.27
C TYR A 142 7.48 6.30 1.69
N SER A 143 6.52 5.77 2.44
CA SER A 143 6.84 5.18 3.74
C SER A 143 7.66 3.90 3.59
N ILE A 144 7.29 3.01 2.65
CA ILE A 144 8.05 1.80 2.41
C ILE A 144 9.44 2.10 1.84
N GLU A 145 9.55 3.06 0.91
CA GLU A 145 10.85 3.49 0.38
C GLU A 145 11.74 4.09 1.47
N ASP A 146 11.18 4.94 2.35
CA ASP A 146 11.92 5.53 3.48
C ASP A 146 12.42 4.44 4.45
N VAL A 147 11.59 3.43 4.75
CA VAL A 147 11.97 2.31 5.63
C VAL A 147 13.09 1.48 5.02
N LEU A 148 12.98 1.10 3.75
CA LEU A 148 14.00 0.32 3.06
C LEU A 148 15.34 1.06 3.00
N LYS A 149 15.32 2.37 2.71
CA LYS A 149 16.51 3.25 2.72
C LYS A 149 17.13 3.37 4.10
N ASN A 150 16.33 3.60 5.14
CA ASN A 150 16.81 3.77 6.50
C ASN A 150 17.46 2.47 7.03
N LYS A 151 16.91 1.32 6.64
CA LYS A 151 17.47 0.00 6.97
C LYS A 151 18.67 -0.39 6.08
N LYS A 152 19.03 0.44 5.09
CA LYS A 152 20.08 0.17 4.10
C LYS A 152 19.88 -1.17 3.36
N LEU A 153 18.63 -1.53 3.10
CA LEU A 153 18.27 -2.75 2.37
C LEU A 153 18.32 -2.48 0.86
N LYS A 154 18.86 -3.46 0.11
CA LYS A 154 18.77 -3.43 -1.37
C LYS A 154 17.33 -3.72 -1.78
N TYR A 155 16.77 -2.93 -2.69
CA TYR A 155 15.40 -3.10 -3.14
C TYR A 155 15.21 -2.70 -4.60
N THR A 156 14.16 -3.22 -5.20
CA THR A 156 13.68 -2.84 -6.54
C THR A 156 12.40 -2.03 -6.39
N LYS A 157 12.37 -0.88 -7.05
CA LYS A 157 11.21 -0.01 -7.11
C LYS A 157 10.63 -0.02 -8.52
N LEU A 158 9.37 -0.39 -8.64
CA LEU A 158 8.65 -0.50 -9.90
C LEU A 158 7.50 0.53 -9.97
N ASN A 159 7.21 0.99 -11.18
CA ASN A 159 6.04 1.83 -11.42
C ASN A 159 4.76 0.98 -11.52
N PHE A 160 3.60 1.63 -11.49
CA PHE A 160 2.30 0.96 -11.51
C PHE A 160 2.03 0.15 -12.78
N LEU A 161 2.70 0.41 -13.90
CA LEU A 161 2.52 -0.38 -15.13
C LEU A 161 3.05 -1.82 -15.00
N LYS A 162 3.87 -2.09 -13.98
CA LYS A 162 4.34 -3.44 -13.61
C LYS A 162 3.41 -4.19 -12.65
N ARG A 163 2.19 -3.66 -12.44
CA ARG A 163 1.13 -4.29 -11.65
C ARG A 163 0.73 -5.65 -12.21
N GLY A 164 0.23 -6.52 -11.36
CA GLY A 164 -0.25 -7.85 -11.79
C GLY A 164 -1.14 -8.53 -10.74
N SER A 165 -1.15 -8.02 -9.50
CA SER A 165 -1.95 -8.55 -8.40
C SER A 165 -3.13 -7.61 -8.06
N ASP A 166 -3.68 -7.67 -6.85
CA ASP A 166 -4.89 -6.95 -6.43
C ASP A 166 -4.73 -5.42 -6.40
N GLU A 167 -3.50 -4.86 -6.36
CA GLU A 167 -3.28 -3.42 -6.47
C GLU A 167 -3.89 -2.84 -7.76
N ARG A 168 -4.00 -3.64 -8.82
CA ARG A 168 -4.65 -3.23 -10.08
C ARG A 168 -6.13 -2.92 -9.89
N GLN A 169 -6.80 -3.62 -8.97
CA GLN A 169 -8.21 -3.41 -8.66
C GLN A 169 -8.36 -2.21 -7.70
N TYR A 170 -7.57 -2.17 -6.63
CA TYR A 170 -7.62 -1.09 -5.64
C TYR A 170 -7.20 0.28 -6.19
N ASN A 171 -6.35 0.32 -7.22
CA ASN A 171 -5.91 1.56 -7.87
C ASN A 171 -6.61 1.80 -9.22
N SER A 172 -7.64 1.03 -9.57
CA SER A 172 -8.36 1.20 -10.84
C SER A 172 -9.10 2.55 -10.91
N VAL A 173 -9.53 2.90 -12.12
CA VAL A 173 -10.34 4.11 -12.36
C VAL A 173 -11.65 4.02 -11.54
N GLY A 174 -11.98 5.09 -10.83
CA GLY A 174 -13.17 5.15 -9.96
C GLY A 174 -12.96 4.58 -8.55
N VAL A 175 -11.82 3.94 -8.26
CA VAL A 175 -11.47 3.39 -6.95
C VAL A 175 -10.31 4.14 -6.31
N ASN A 176 -9.12 4.03 -6.86
CA ASN A 176 -7.89 4.77 -6.51
C ASN A 176 -7.61 4.92 -5.00
N LEU A 177 -7.39 3.82 -4.32
CA LEU A 177 -7.14 3.79 -2.88
C LEU A 177 -5.67 4.03 -2.49
N GLY A 178 -4.78 4.27 -3.46
CA GLY A 178 -3.36 4.52 -3.20
C GLY A 178 -2.61 3.32 -2.62
N ILE A 179 -2.84 2.13 -3.17
CA ILE A 179 -2.26 0.88 -2.67
C ILE A 179 -0.91 0.60 -3.31
N THR A 180 0.10 0.36 -2.49
CA THR A 180 1.45 -0.06 -2.88
C THR A 180 1.56 -1.57 -2.71
N THR A 181 2.03 -2.30 -3.71
CA THR A 181 2.33 -3.74 -3.55
C THR A 181 3.73 -3.91 -2.98
N PHE A 182 3.85 -4.80 -2.01
CA PHE A 182 5.13 -5.24 -1.46
C PHE A 182 5.31 -6.74 -1.63
N SER A 183 6.47 -7.12 -2.13
CA SER A 183 6.91 -8.50 -2.28
C SER A 183 8.41 -8.62 -2.00
N ARG A 184 8.89 -9.83 -1.84
CA ARG A 184 10.32 -10.14 -1.91
C ARG A 184 10.71 -10.28 -3.38
N SER A 185 10.54 -11.44 -3.96
CA SER A 185 10.59 -11.59 -5.41
C SER A 185 9.27 -11.12 -6.02
N LYS A 186 9.34 -10.41 -7.14
CA LYS A 186 8.12 -10.01 -7.83
C LYS A 186 7.48 -11.25 -8.47
N PHE A 187 6.18 -11.39 -8.30
CA PHE A 187 5.39 -12.39 -9.03
C PHE A 187 5.69 -12.35 -10.53
N ASP A 188 5.55 -13.45 -11.22
CA ASP A 188 5.91 -13.70 -12.62
C ASP A 188 7.42 -13.63 -12.95
N GLU A 189 8.29 -13.27 -12.00
CA GLU A 189 9.71 -13.03 -12.30
C GLU A 189 10.66 -14.02 -11.61
N PHE A 190 10.15 -15.05 -10.90
CA PHE A 190 10.99 -16.06 -10.27
C PHE A 190 10.59 -17.47 -10.71
N PRO A 191 11.55 -18.40 -10.85
CA PRO A 191 11.31 -19.71 -11.46
C PRO A 191 10.30 -20.59 -10.72
N GLU A 192 10.19 -20.42 -9.40
CA GLU A 192 9.24 -21.20 -8.55
C GLU A 192 7.80 -20.71 -8.67
N TYR A 193 7.60 -19.51 -9.23
CA TYR A 193 6.27 -18.91 -9.33
C TYR A 193 5.30 -19.82 -10.08
N HIS A 194 4.14 -20.11 -9.47
CA HIS A 194 3.09 -20.97 -10.00
C HIS A 194 3.56 -22.39 -10.34
N THR A 195 4.55 -22.90 -9.63
CA THR A 195 5.05 -24.28 -9.77
C THR A 195 5.06 -24.99 -8.40
N SER A 196 5.24 -26.30 -8.40
CA SER A 196 5.40 -27.10 -7.18
C SER A 196 6.72 -26.84 -6.43
N LEU A 197 7.60 -26.04 -7.01
CA LEU A 197 8.83 -25.58 -6.33
C LEU A 197 8.54 -24.41 -5.38
N ASP A 198 7.37 -23.79 -5.44
CA ASP A 198 6.90 -22.86 -4.42
C ASP A 198 6.41 -23.61 -3.19
N ASN A 199 7.34 -24.19 -2.46
CA ASN A 199 7.16 -25.03 -1.29
C ASN A 199 7.84 -24.42 -0.04
N PHE A 200 7.90 -25.17 1.06
CA PHE A 200 8.49 -24.69 2.32
C PHE A 200 10.03 -24.60 2.29
N ASP A 201 10.72 -25.21 1.33
CA ASP A 201 12.17 -25.04 1.16
C ASP A 201 12.49 -23.65 0.57
N PHE A 202 11.54 -23.09 -0.18
CA PHE A 202 11.67 -21.74 -0.79
C PHE A 202 11.37 -20.60 0.20
N VAL A 203 10.59 -20.86 1.25
CA VAL A 203 10.15 -19.86 2.25
C VAL A 203 10.91 -20.04 3.55
N SER A 204 11.31 -18.96 4.20
CA SER A 204 11.98 -19.01 5.49
C SER A 204 11.34 -18.10 6.55
N ILE A 205 11.39 -18.55 7.82
CA ILE A 205 10.93 -17.74 8.97
C ILE A 205 11.70 -16.41 9.02
N LYS A 206 13.00 -16.43 8.73
CA LYS A 206 13.85 -15.23 8.67
C LYS A 206 13.29 -14.22 7.65
N SER A 207 12.95 -14.66 6.46
CA SER A 207 12.43 -13.80 5.39
C SER A 207 11.04 -13.26 5.71
N LEU A 208 10.15 -14.09 6.25
CA LEU A 208 8.83 -13.66 6.75
C LEU A 208 8.95 -12.60 7.84
N THR A 209 9.84 -12.82 8.81
CA THR A 209 10.10 -11.85 9.90
C THR A 209 10.67 -10.53 9.36
N GLN A 210 11.56 -10.58 8.40
CA GLN A 210 12.10 -9.37 7.76
C GLN A 210 11.02 -8.61 6.99
N SER A 211 10.16 -9.30 6.25
CA SER A 211 9.05 -8.71 5.52
C SER A 211 8.01 -8.10 6.46
N PHE A 212 7.66 -8.80 7.54
CA PHE A 212 6.84 -8.27 8.62
C PHE A 212 7.42 -6.96 9.18
N ASN A 213 8.72 -6.92 9.48
CA ASN A 213 9.36 -5.71 10.01
C ASN A 213 9.35 -4.55 9.03
N VAL A 214 9.50 -4.78 7.74
CA VAL A 214 9.42 -3.72 6.70
C VAL A 214 8.01 -3.13 6.66
N ILE A 215 6.98 -3.95 6.59
CA ILE A 215 5.59 -3.46 6.54
C ILE A 215 5.16 -2.85 7.87
N LYS A 216 5.49 -3.47 9.00
CA LYS A 216 5.24 -2.93 10.34
C LYS A 216 5.82 -1.52 10.48
N ASP A 217 7.10 -1.35 10.18
CA ASP A 217 7.78 -0.06 10.32
C ASP A 217 7.22 0.98 9.33
N SER A 218 6.77 0.54 8.14
CA SER A 218 6.10 1.42 7.16
C SER A 218 4.75 1.91 7.68
N ILE A 219 3.96 1.04 8.28
CA ILE A 219 2.69 1.41 8.93
C ILE A 219 2.95 2.34 10.11
N GLU A 220 3.91 2.02 10.99
CA GLU A 220 4.27 2.88 12.14
C GLU A 220 4.73 4.27 11.68
N LEU A 221 5.47 4.34 10.59
CA LEU A 221 5.91 5.60 10.00
C LEU A 221 4.71 6.43 9.51
N ILE A 222 3.73 5.81 8.84
CA ILE A 222 2.48 6.48 8.46
C ILE A 222 1.71 6.94 9.69
N GLN A 223 1.58 6.09 10.71
CA GLN A 223 0.89 6.39 11.97
C GLN A 223 1.49 7.58 12.72
N SER A 224 2.79 7.80 12.62
CA SER A 224 3.51 8.88 13.30
C SER A 224 3.51 10.21 12.55
N ARG A 225 3.11 10.22 11.28
CA ARG A 225 3.16 11.41 10.42
C ARG A 225 1.85 12.19 10.43
N ILE A 226 1.96 13.47 10.12
CA ILE A 226 0.83 14.38 9.94
C ILE A 226 0.63 14.60 8.43
N TYR A 227 -0.56 14.34 7.96
CA TYR A 227 -1.00 14.54 6.57
C TYR A 227 -2.05 15.66 6.55
N PRO A 228 -1.66 16.91 6.32
CA PRO A 228 -2.58 18.03 6.33
C PRO A 228 -3.60 17.90 5.20
N LYS A 229 -4.86 18.22 5.51
CA LYS A 229 -5.91 18.30 4.50
C LYS A 229 -6.59 19.66 4.57
N THR A 230 -6.60 20.38 3.46
CA THR A 230 -7.32 21.65 3.36
C THR A 230 -8.81 21.47 3.58
N GLN A 231 -9.42 22.41 4.29
CA GLN A 231 -10.87 22.46 4.58
C GLN A 231 -11.63 23.38 3.61
N ILE A 232 -10.94 23.95 2.64
CA ILE A 232 -11.50 24.87 1.67
C ILE A 232 -11.22 24.39 0.25
N VAL A 233 -12.12 24.75 -0.65
CA VAL A 233 -11.94 24.59 -2.09
C VAL A 233 -11.26 25.86 -2.62
N CYS A 234 -10.30 25.71 -3.53
CA CYS A 234 -9.48 26.79 -4.05
C CYS A 234 -8.60 27.50 -2.98
N GLU A 235 -7.91 28.54 -3.38
CA GLU A 235 -7.16 29.37 -2.43
C GLU A 235 -8.09 30.24 -1.58
N PRO A 236 -7.73 30.48 -0.30
CA PRO A 236 -8.55 31.32 0.57
C PRO A 236 -8.54 32.78 0.11
N PHE A 237 -9.65 33.46 0.32
CA PHE A 237 -9.69 34.92 0.17
C PHE A 237 -8.84 35.58 1.29
N LEU A 238 -7.63 35.94 0.93
CA LEU A 238 -6.59 36.30 1.90
C LEU A 238 -6.87 37.61 2.63
N THR A 239 -7.43 38.63 1.96
CA THR A 239 -7.76 39.92 2.57
C THR A 239 -8.71 39.75 3.76
N LYS A 240 -9.78 38.94 3.62
CA LYS A 240 -10.72 38.68 4.72
C LYS A 240 -10.06 38.01 5.94
N ARG A 241 -8.85 37.49 5.79
CA ARG A 241 -8.12 36.71 6.80
C ARG A 241 -6.85 37.42 7.28
N ASN A 242 -6.67 38.68 6.90
CA ASN A 242 -5.50 39.51 7.25
C ASN A 242 -4.16 38.87 6.83
N PHE A 243 -4.14 38.18 5.69
CA PHE A 243 -2.91 37.60 5.15
C PHE A 243 -2.13 38.55 4.25
N TYR A 244 -2.77 39.62 3.76
CA TYR A 244 -2.08 40.68 3.03
C TYR A 244 -1.64 41.78 3.98
N PRO A 245 -0.41 42.29 3.82
CA PRO A 245 -0.01 43.49 4.51
C PRO A 245 -0.85 44.68 3.99
N GLU A 246 -1.24 45.56 4.88
CA GLU A 246 -2.04 46.76 4.55
C GLU A 246 -1.33 47.73 3.60
N ILE A 247 0.01 47.63 3.47
CA ILE A 247 0.83 48.50 2.62
C ILE A 247 1.80 47.67 1.79
N ASN A 248 1.79 47.90 0.49
CA ASN A 248 2.69 47.27 -0.48
C ASN A 248 4.07 47.97 -0.46
N ILE A 249 4.94 47.64 0.50
CA ILE A 249 6.28 48.21 0.61
C ILE A 249 7.23 47.42 -0.27
N LYS A 250 7.76 48.02 -1.34
CA LYS A 250 8.85 47.45 -2.15
C LYS A 250 10.01 47.02 -1.26
N GLY A 251 10.39 45.73 -1.34
CA GLY A 251 11.61 45.21 -0.68
C GLY A 251 11.42 44.49 0.64
N ARG A 252 10.23 44.31 1.20
CA ARG A 252 10.04 43.53 2.45
C ARG A 252 9.79 42.05 2.19
N LYS A 253 10.43 41.17 3.00
CA LYS A 253 10.32 39.69 3.05
C LYS A 253 8.90 39.13 3.34
N PHE A 254 7.88 39.99 3.42
CA PHE A 254 6.50 39.61 3.69
C PHE A 254 5.84 38.83 2.55
N LYS A 255 6.26 39.07 1.30
CA LYS A 255 5.80 38.27 0.15
C LYS A 255 6.09 36.79 0.31
N ASP A 256 7.21 36.47 0.96
CA ASP A 256 7.66 35.10 1.09
C ASP A 256 6.78 34.27 2.04
N LYS A 257 6.31 34.84 3.17
CA LYS A 257 5.50 34.09 4.15
C LYS A 257 4.08 33.79 3.64
N THR A 258 3.43 34.75 3.02
CA THR A 258 2.11 34.57 2.40
C THR A 258 2.19 33.54 1.28
N LYS A 259 3.19 33.63 0.41
CA LYS A 259 3.44 32.65 -0.63
C LYS A 259 3.66 31.25 -0.07
N LEU A 260 4.47 31.10 0.98
CA LEU A 260 4.70 29.81 1.63
C LEU A 260 3.42 29.21 2.21
N ILE A 261 2.51 30.03 2.76
CA ILE A 261 1.21 29.57 3.24
C ILE A 261 0.35 29.06 2.08
N LEU A 262 0.30 29.78 0.97
CA LEU A 262 -0.45 29.36 -0.22
C LEU A 262 0.17 28.10 -0.81
N ASP A 263 1.47 28.04 -0.99
CA ASP A 263 2.18 26.86 -1.46
C ASP A 263 1.92 25.65 -0.54
N PHE A 264 1.90 25.86 0.79
CA PHE A 264 1.56 24.80 1.74
C PHE A 264 0.13 24.26 1.55
N LEU A 265 -0.84 25.16 1.37
CA LEU A 265 -2.25 24.79 1.16
C LEU A 265 -2.44 23.99 -0.14
N GLN A 266 -1.71 24.33 -1.22
CA GLN A 266 -1.76 23.61 -2.50
C GLN A 266 -1.34 22.12 -2.39
N TYR A 267 -0.43 21.82 -1.43
CA TYR A 267 0.02 20.45 -1.17
C TYR A 267 -0.66 19.79 0.04
N SER A 268 -1.64 20.47 0.66
CA SER A 268 -2.41 19.94 1.78
C SER A 268 -3.64 19.18 1.30
N ASP A 269 -3.42 18.11 0.52
CA ASP A 269 -4.46 17.24 -0.05
C ASP A 269 -4.74 15.99 0.80
N GLY A 270 -3.97 15.79 1.87
CA GLY A 270 -4.05 14.60 2.73
C GLY A 270 -3.14 13.45 2.29
N ASN A 271 -2.42 13.56 1.17
CA ASN A 271 -1.50 12.53 0.66
C ASN A 271 -0.03 12.82 1.04
N PHE A 272 0.34 14.09 1.19
CA PHE A 272 1.68 14.47 1.58
C PHE A 272 1.78 14.75 3.06
N ASP A 273 2.79 14.16 3.72
CA ASP A 273 3.13 14.53 5.09
C ASP A 273 3.91 15.86 5.13
N LEU A 274 4.03 16.45 6.33
CA LEU A 274 4.74 17.73 6.53
C LEU A 274 6.18 17.70 5.99
N LYS A 275 6.87 16.56 6.06
CA LYS A 275 8.25 16.43 5.56
C LYS A 275 8.29 16.45 4.03
N LYS A 276 7.31 15.85 3.37
CA LYS A 276 7.18 15.90 1.91
C LYS A 276 6.77 17.29 1.44
N ILE A 277 5.82 17.92 2.13
CA ILE A 277 5.42 19.32 1.84
C ILE A 277 6.62 20.25 1.97
N SER A 278 7.38 20.18 3.08
CA SER A 278 8.56 21.04 3.28
C SER A 278 9.57 20.95 2.13
N LYS A 279 9.80 19.73 1.61
CA LYS A 279 10.68 19.53 0.45
C LYS A 279 10.09 20.11 -0.83
N LYS A 280 8.78 19.97 -1.07
CA LYS A 280 8.11 20.50 -2.28
C LYS A 280 8.12 22.02 -2.33
N ILE A 281 7.83 22.67 -1.20
CA ILE A 281 7.80 24.13 -1.12
C ILE A 281 9.17 24.76 -0.78
N LYS A 282 10.24 23.93 -0.72
CA LYS A 282 11.63 24.33 -0.41
C LYS A 282 11.74 25.14 0.89
N CYS A 283 11.00 24.75 1.92
CA CYS A 283 10.93 25.38 3.23
C CYS A 283 11.53 24.47 4.31
N LYS A 284 12.06 25.05 5.40
CA LYS A 284 12.55 24.26 6.54
C LYS A 284 11.39 23.50 7.21
N TYR A 285 11.65 22.29 7.67
CA TYR A 285 10.62 21.47 8.32
C TYR A 285 10.00 22.14 9.56
N SER A 286 10.81 22.83 10.37
CA SER A 286 10.34 23.60 11.52
C SER A 286 9.32 24.66 11.11
N GLU A 287 9.65 25.45 10.10
CA GLU A 287 8.79 26.51 9.57
C GLU A 287 7.50 25.93 8.94
N THR A 288 7.62 24.83 8.20
CA THR A 288 6.44 24.09 7.67
C THR A 288 5.51 23.62 8.79
N LYS A 289 6.08 23.16 9.92
CA LYS A 289 5.32 22.76 11.10
C LYS A 289 4.62 23.95 11.77
N ASP A 290 5.23 25.09 11.79
CA ASP A 290 4.64 26.33 12.35
C ASP A 290 3.51 26.85 11.45
N ILE A 291 3.68 26.79 10.12
CA ILE A 291 2.61 27.07 9.14
C ILE A 291 1.44 26.14 9.38
N TYR A 292 1.68 24.82 9.51
CA TYR A 292 0.61 23.85 9.80
C TYR A 292 -0.15 24.19 11.09
N LYS A 293 0.55 24.45 12.19
CA LYS A 293 -0.07 24.80 13.47
C LYS A 293 -0.94 26.04 13.36
N TYR A 294 -0.43 27.05 12.66
CA TYR A 294 -1.16 28.29 12.42
C TYR A 294 -2.44 28.05 11.61
N LEU A 295 -2.33 27.32 10.48
CA LEU A 295 -3.47 26.99 9.63
C LEU A 295 -4.51 26.08 10.32
N LEU A 296 -4.05 25.19 11.20
CA LEU A 296 -4.92 24.36 12.05
C LEU A 296 -5.70 25.23 13.03
N LYS A 297 -5.05 26.21 13.69
CA LYS A 297 -5.69 27.16 14.63
C LYS A 297 -6.81 27.96 13.96
N ILE A 298 -6.62 28.39 12.71
CA ILE A 298 -7.61 29.16 11.96
C ILE A 298 -8.54 28.28 11.10
N LYS A 299 -8.51 26.94 11.32
CA LYS A 299 -9.39 25.93 10.68
C LYS A 299 -9.31 25.90 9.14
N LEU A 300 -8.18 26.19 8.57
CA LEU A 300 -7.94 26.05 7.13
C LEU A 300 -7.42 24.66 6.74
N VAL A 301 -6.83 23.93 7.67
CA VAL A 301 -6.41 22.54 7.51
C VAL A 301 -6.88 21.69 8.69
N SER A 302 -6.92 20.37 8.49
CA SER A 302 -7.14 19.36 9.53
C SER A 302 -5.95 18.44 9.68
#